data_f51bb11c01669307a64eef95abfee71a
#
_entry.id   f51bb11c01669307a64eef95abfee71a
#
_cell.length_a   1.000
_cell.length_b   1.000
_cell.length_c   1.000
_cell.angle_alpha   90.00
_cell.angle_beta   90.00
_cell.angle_gamma   90.00
#
_symmetry.space_group_name_H-M   'P 1'
#
loop_
_entity.id
_entity.type
_entity.pdbx_description
1 polymer ?
#
loop_
_entity_poly.entity_id
_entity_poly.type
_entity_poly.pdbx_seq_one_letter_code
_entity_poly.pdbx_strand_id
1 'polypeptide(L)'
;MNNAARPARWVGGVALAVAGALLVASCGGGNNATTTGTQGSAAPSSQQAETPSAGGHGGHGGTFSAPPPAPLRESERFVDVKLAEPYKPVAPNGGTDEYRCFIVDPGLTERSFLTGSQFFPQNTSLVHHAIIFRIDPDKVKQARDLDAKTPGEGWTCFGDSGVDGGGWVGHWAPGANETLLKQKVGYPLQPGSMLVMQIHYNLLASQGKADQSDQSSMRLRLTDGKAELKPLITGLLQAPIELPCTSEESGPLCDRDTAVKDVASRFGQEAGENVAQLAQYCGKGKPLTPGPTQHCDMNFENKATVYAVAGHMHLLGRSIKVEVNPDTPKAKTLLDIPAYDFDDQQIRPLPEPVTLQPKDNLRVTCTHDAGLRKTLPALKGQPARYVVWGDGTSDEMCLGLLILSPEGRRAG
;
A
#
# COMPACT_ATOMS: atom_id res chain seq x y z
N MET A 1 30.97 -13.99 19.18
CA MET A 1 29.55 -13.93 19.05
C MET A 1 29.27 -12.63 18.29
N ASN A 2 29.43 -12.70 16.98
CA ASN A 2 29.32 -11.52 16.11
C ASN A 2 27.98 -11.62 15.34
N ASN A 3 27.00 -10.86 15.78
CA ASN A 3 25.79 -10.60 14.99
C ASN A 3 26.12 -9.49 13.99
N ALA A 4 26.38 -9.87 12.75
CA ALA A 4 26.42 -8.93 11.64
C ALA A 4 24.97 -8.68 11.19
N ALA A 5 24.48 -7.46 11.40
CA ALA A 5 23.23 -6.98 10.84
C ALA A 5 23.31 -7.03 9.30
N ARG A 6 22.33 -7.66 8.66
CA ARG A 6 22.20 -7.67 7.21
C ARG A 6 21.37 -6.45 6.79
N PRO A 7 21.82 -5.65 5.80
CA PRO A 7 21.05 -4.54 5.31
C PRO A 7 19.83 -5.01 4.50
N ALA A 8 18.70 -4.35 4.68
CA ALA A 8 17.51 -4.52 3.88
C ALA A 8 17.85 -4.26 2.40
N ARG A 9 17.64 -5.26 1.55
CA ARG A 9 17.91 -5.15 0.12
C ARG A 9 16.68 -4.56 -0.58
N TRP A 10 16.76 -3.28 -0.87
CA TRP A 10 15.88 -2.65 -1.85
C TRP A 10 16.13 -3.28 -3.23
N VAL A 11 15.05 -3.79 -3.84
CA VAL A 11 15.11 -4.22 -5.25
C VAL A 11 15.07 -2.97 -6.11
N GLY A 12 16.23 -2.41 -6.41
CA GLY A 12 16.37 -1.23 -7.25
C GLY A 12 17.59 -0.39 -6.91
N GLY A 13 18.77 -1.00 -6.85
CA GLY A 13 20.02 -0.27 -6.70
C GLY A 13 20.41 0.45 -8.00
N VAL A 14 20.56 1.76 -7.95
CA VAL A 14 21.25 2.54 -8.97
C VAL A 14 22.34 3.38 -8.30
N ALA A 15 23.57 3.12 -8.72
CA ALA A 15 24.73 3.92 -8.37
C ALA A 15 24.67 5.25 -9.11
N LEU A 16 24.71 6.37 -8.40
CA LEU A 16 24.82 7.72 -8.97
C LEU A 16 26.30 8.07 -9.19
N ALA A 17 26.64 8.34 -10.44
CA ALA A 17 27.81 9.12 -10.78
C ALA A 17 27.40 10.60 -10.95
N VAL A 18 27.99 11.46 -10.12
CA VAL A 18 27.81 12.92 -10.19
C VAL A 18 28.79 13.49 -11.21
N ALA A 19 28.27 14.20 -12.22
CA ALA A 19 29.07 15.15 -13.00
C ALA A 19 28.27 16.45 -13.12
N GLY A 20 28.79 17.50 -12.51
CA GLY A 20 28.21 18.83 -12.57
C GLY A 20 28.57 19.59 -13.85
N ALA A 21 27.68 20.48 -14.26
CA ALA A 21 28.04 21.68 -15.02
C ALA A 21 26.97 22.76 -14.82
N LEU A 22 27.43 23.89 -14.34
CA LEU A 22 26.74 25.19 -14.27
C LEU A 22 26.62 25.78 -15.68
N LEU A 23 25.54 26.51 -15.95
CA LEU A 23 25.60 27.79 -16.67
C LEU A 23 24.28 28.58 -16.59
N VAL A 24 24.45 29.89 -16.62
CA VAL A 24 23.65 31.00 -16.10
C VAL A 24 22.85 31.71 -17.19
N ALA A 25 21.84 32.48 -16.75
CA ALA A 25 21.25 33.70 -17.35
C ALA A 25 20.27 33.50 -18.53
N SER A 26 19.24 34.29 -18.76
CA SER A 26 18.92 35.69 -18.38
C SER A 26 17.50 36.03 -18.86
N CYS A 27 16.80 36.86 -18.10
CA CYS A 27 15.81 37.91 -18.36
C CYS A 27 14.99 38.07 -19.67
N GLY A 28 13.73 38.49 -19.46
CA GLY A 28 12.92 39.36 -20.35
C GLY A 28 11.48 38.85 -20.43
N GLY A 29 10.44 39.42 -19.96
CA GLY A 29 9.95 40.78 -19.88
C GLY A 29 8.80 40.98 -20.88
N GLY A 30 7.56 41.31 -20.38
CA GLY A 30 6.70 42.14 -21.22
C GLY A 30 5.24 41.69 -21.45
N ASN A 31 4.32 42.20 -20.62
CA ASN A 31 3.04 42.91 -20.92
C ASN A 31 1.84 42.27 -21.62
N ASN A 32 0.75 42.33 -20.87
CA ASN A 32 -0.63 42.79 -21.15
C ASN A 32 -1.27 42.64 -22.53
N ALA A 33 -2.48 42.12 -22.52
CA ALA A 33 -3.69 42.86 -22.98
C ALA A 33 -5.01 42.15 -22.60
N THR A 34 -5.86 42.91 -22.00
CA THR A 34 -7.26 42.72 -21.68
C THR A 34 -8.13 42.72 -22.96
N THR A 35 -9.16 41.91 -23.07
CA THR A 35 -10.43 42.33 -23.67
C THR A 35 -11.63 41.48 -23.20
N THR A 36 -12.64 42.16 -22.82
CA THR A 36 -14.01 41.84 -22.43
C THR A 36 -14.86 41.23 -23.58
N GLY A 37 -15.79 40.34 -23.21
CA GLY A 37 -16.89 39.95 -24.12
C GLY A 37 -17.97 39.15 -23.39
N THR A 38 -19.12 39.68 -23.31
CA THR A 38 -20.33 39.42 -22.52
C THR A 38 -21.23 38.28 -23.03
N GLN A 39 -21.93 37.66 -22.08
CA GLN A 39 -23.32 37.13 -22.09
C GLN A 39 -23.67 35.83 -22.80
N GLY A 40 -24.36 35.00 -22.01
CA GLY A 40 -25.23 33.93 -22.47
C GLY A 40 -25.68 33.01 -21.32
N SER A 41 -26.80 33.40 -20.66
CA SER A 41 -27.44 32.62 -19.60
C SER A 41 -28.01 31.29 -20.12
N ALA A 42 -27.77 30.19 -19.38
CA ALA A 42 -28.75 29.13 -19.18
C ALA A 42 -28.33 28.36 -17.92
N ALA A 43 -29.14 28.44 -16.89
CA ALA A 43 -29.00 27.62 -15.68
C ALA A 43 -29.49 26.21 -15.94
N PRO A 44 -28.81 25.18 -15.43
CA PRO A 44 -29.45 23.93 -15.08
C PRO A 44 -29.56 23.81 -13.55
N SER A 45 -30.69 23.28 -13.17
CA SER A 45 -31.21 22.94 -11.86
C SER A 45 -30.18 22.46 -10.87
N SER A 46 -30.25 23.00 -9.67
CA SER A 46 -29.61 22.55 -8.45
C SER A 46 -30.00 21.11 -8.13
N GLN A 47 -29.13 20.14 -8.45
CA GLN A 47 -29.07 18.93 -7.68
C GLN A 47 -28.23 19.25 -6.43
N GLN A 48 -28.89 19.19 -5.28
CA GLN A 48 -28.25 19.23 -3.99
C GLN A 48 -27.19 18.11 -3.98
N ALA A 49 -25.93 18.50 -3.88
CA ALA A 49 -24.85 17.59 -3.50
C ALA A 49 -25.19 17.13 -2.07
N GLU A 50 -25.56 15.88 -1.93
CA GLU A 50 -25.58 15.21 -0.64
C GLU A 50 -24.16 15.30 -0.09
N THR A 51 -24.02 15.98 1.04
CA THR A 51 -22.81 15.95 1.86
C THR A 51 -22.50 14.48 2.15
N PRO A 52 -21.27 13.98 1.89
CA PRO A 52 -20.89 12.65 2.34
C PRO A 52 -21.05 12.63 3.85
N SER A 53 -21.98 11.80 4.32
CA SER A 53 -22.06 11.44 5.73
C SER A 53 -20.68 10.96 6.14
N ALA A 54 -20.10 11.58 7.17
CA ALA A 54 -18.90 11.05 7.82
C ALA A 54 -19.26 9.64 8.32
N GLY A 55 -18.91 8.64 7.53
CA GLY A 55 -19.10 7.23 7.88
C GLY A 55 -18.39 6.99 9.20
N GLY A 56 -19.16 6.68 10.24
CA GLY A 56 -18.59 6.32 11.53
C GLY A 56 -17.71 5.09 11.34
N HIS A 57 -16.41 5.23 11.58
CA HIS A 57 -15.46 4.12 11.72
C HIS A 57 -15.79 3.33 13.00
N GLY A 58 -16.96 2.75 13.03
CA GLY A 58 -17.49 1.95 14.14
C GLY A 58 -17.65 0.52 13.66
N GLY A 59 -16.83 -0.36 14.21
CA GLY A 59 -16.93 -1.80 14.23
C GLY A 59 -17.73 -2.46 13.08
N HIS A 60 -17.04 -3.01 12.11
CA HIS A 60 -17.63 -3.86 11.07
C HIS A 60 -18.19 -5.18 11.70
N GLY A 61 -19.26 -5.09 12.45
CA GLY A 61 -19.94 -6.26 13.07
C GLY A 61 -20.89 -6.99 12.13
N GLY A 62 -20.77 -6.81 10.81
CA GLY A 62 -21.60 -7.48 9.80
C GLY A 62 -20.96 -8.75 9.28
N THR A 63 -21.77 -9.76 8.97
CA THR A 63 -21.31 -10.92 8.17
C THR A 63 -20.87 -10.44 6.80
N PHE A 64 -19.58 -10.59 6.48
CA PHE A 64 -19.07 -10.31 5.14
C PHE A 64 -19.73 -11.27 4.15
N SER A 65 -20.44 -10.73 3.18
CA SER A 65 -21.00 -11.49 2.07
C SER A 65 -20.35 -10.99 0.77
N ALA A 66 -19.37 -11.74 0.30
CA ALA A 66 -18.75 -11.41 -0.98
C ALA A 66 -19.72 -11.65 -2.13
N PRO A 67 -19.77 -10.76 -3.14
CA PRO A 67 -20.51 -11.03 -4.37
C PRO A 67 -19.90 -12.24 -5.11
N PRO A 68 -20.68 -12.92 -5.95
CA PRO A 68 -20.15 -13.98 -6.78
C PRO A 68 -18.96 -13.49 -7.61
N PRO A 69 -17.92 -14.33 -7.82
CA PRO A 69 -16.81 -13.96 -8.68
C PRO A 69 -17.27 -13.83 -10.12
N ALA A 70 -16.55 -13.06 -10.92
CA ALA A 70 -16.77 -13.02 -12.36
C ALA A 70 -16.64 -14.42 -12.98
N PRO A 71 -17.31 -14.72 -14.12
CA PRO A 71 -17.14 -15.98 -14.82
C PRO A 71 -15.67 -16.26 -15.14
N LEU A 72 -15.26 -17.52 -15.08
CA LEU A 72 -13.92 -17.94 -15.48
C LEU A 72 -13.71 -17.66 -16.98
N ARG A 73 -12.54 -17.13 -17.31
CA ARG A 73 -12.07 -17.02 -18.68
C ARG A 73 -11.57 -18.39 -19.16
N GLU A 74 -11.33 -18.50 -20.46
CA GLU A 74 -10.74 -19.71 -21.03
C GLU A 74 -9.44 -20.10 -20.33
N SER A 75 -9.29 -21.37 -19.99
CA SER A 75 -8.15 -21.95 -19.26
C SER A 75 -7.98 -21.46 -17.82
N GLU A 76 -8.91 -20.71 -17.26
CA GLU A 76 -8.88 -20.34 -15.84
C GLU A 76 -9.56 -21.39 -14.96
N ARG A 77 -9.09 -21.49 -13.72
CA ARG A 77 -9.68 -22.27 -12.64
C ARG A 77 -9.63 -21.52 -11.34
N PHE A 78 -10.51 -21.86 -10.40
CA PHE A 78 -10.41 -21.40 -9.03
C PHE A 78 -9.60 -22.39 -8.17
N VAL A 79 -8.80 -21.84 -7.26
CA VAL A 79 -8.13 -22.57 -6.19
C VAL A 79 -8.39 -21.79 -4.90
N ASP A 80 -8.99 -22.46 -3.91
CA ASP A 80 -9.25 -21.87 -2.61
C ASP A 80 -8.12 -22.24 -1.65
N VAL A 81 -7.60 -21.25 -0.92
CA VAL A 81 -6.63 -21.40 0.16
C VAL A 81 -7.19 -20.78 1.44
N LYS A 82 -6.80 -21.31 2.58
CA LYS A 82 -7.35 -20.92 3.88
C LYS A 82 -6.26 -21.02 4.95
N LEU A 83 -6.36 -20.23 6.02
CA LEU A 83 -5.56 -20.44 7.21
C LEU A 83 -5.76 -21.86 7.74
N ALA A 84 -4.67 -22.56 8.08
CA ALA A 84 -4.73 -23.94 8.54
C ALA A 84 -5.61 -24.09 9.78
N GLU A 85 -5.41 -23.21 10.76
CA GLU A 85 -6.13 -23.21 12.04
C GLU A 85 -6.71 -21.81 12.31
N PRO A 86 -7.75 -21.71 13.17
CA PRO A 86 -8.23 -20.42 13.66
C PRO A 86 -7.13 -19.71 14.47
N TYR A 87 -6.83 -18.47 14.11
CA TYR A 87 -5.84 -17.63 14.76
C TYR A 87 -6.51 -16.58 15.66
N LYS A 88 -6.00 -16.43 16.89
CA LYS A 88 -6.45 -15.39 17.82
C LYS A 88 -5.39 -14.29 17.92
N PRO A 89 -5.61 -13.12 17.31
CA PRO A 89 -4.57 -12.10 17.23
C PRO A 89 -4.28 -11.43 18.58
N VAL A 90 -2.99 -11.10 18.77
CA VAL A 90 -2.48 -10.33 19.90
C VAL A 90 -1.43 -9.37 19.40
N ALA A 91 -1.66 -8.06 19.54
CA ALA A 91 -0.70 -7.06 19.10
C ALA A 91 0.62 -7.20 19.87
N PRO A 92 1.76 -7.23 19.17
CA PRO A 92 3.07 -7.30 19.81
C PRO A 92 3.44 -5.98 20.51
N ASN A 93 4.39 -6.05 21.43
CA ASN A 93 5.03 -4.89 22.07
C ASN A 93 4.07 -3.90 22.73
N GLY A 94 2.88 -4.36 23.17
CA GLY A 94 1.85 -3.50 23.77
C GLY A 94 1.16 -2.56 22.79
N GLY A 95 1.28 -2.81 21.48
CA GLY A 95 0.59 -2.08 20.43
C GLY A 95 -0.89 -2.43 20.33
N THR A 96 -1.53 -1.92 19.27
CA THR A 96 -2.95 -2.13 18.95
C THR A 96 -3.17 -2.75 17.58
N ASP A 97 -2.09 -3.13 16.90
CA ASP A 97 -2.10 -3.68 15.56
C ASP A 97 -1.21 -4.93 15.52
N GLU A 98 -1.65 -5.97 14.84
CA GLU A 98 -0.83 -7.13 14.55
C GLU A 98 -0.81 -7.39 13.05
N TYR A 99 0.39 -7.52 12.49
CA TYR A 99 0.63 -8.04 11.15
C TYR A 99 1.15 -9.46 11.27
N ARG A 100 0.35 -10.41 10.82
CA ARG A 100 0.67 -11.83 10.93
C ARG A 100 0.73 -12.47 9.56
N CYS A 101 1.85 -13.12 9.26
CA CYS A 101 2.09 -13.82 8.02
C CYS A 101 1.82 -15.32 8.19
N PHE A 102 1.04 -15.89 7.28
CA PHE A 102 0.68 -17.30 7.25
C PHE A 102 1.06 -17.92 5.93
N ILE A 103 1.71 -19.09 5.95
CA ILE A 103 1.97 -19.84 4.73
C ILE A 103 0.69 -20.54 4.28
N VAL A 104 0.36 -20.38 3.00
CA VAL A 104 -0.73 -21.13 2.36
C VAL A 104 -0.23 -21.78 1.07
N ASP A 105 -0.65 -23.03 0.84
CA ASP A 105 -0.22 -23.83 -0.31
C ASP A 105 -1.32 -23.87 -1.38
N PRO A 106 -1.11 -23.24 -2.54
CA PRO A 106 -2.05 -23.34 -3.66
C PRO A 106 -1.94 -24.67 -4.43
N GLY A 107 -1.07 -25.60 -4.04
CA GLY A 107 -0.91 -26.91 -4.65
C GLY A 107 -0.40 -26.88 -6.10
N LEU A 108 0.51 -25.97 -6.43
CA LEU A 108 0.98 -25.79 -7.81
C LEU A 108 1.98 -26.87 -8.22
N THR A 109 1.58 -27.77 -9.09
CA THR A 109 2.43 -28.78 -9.71
C THR A 109 2.99 -28.37 -11.07
N GLU A 110 2.37 -27.34 -11.68
CA GLU A 110 2.78 -26.75 -12.95
C GLU A 110 2.89 -25.23 -12.83
N ARG A 111 3.64 -24.62 -13.74
CA ARG A 111 3.69 -23.16 -13.86
C ARG A 111 2.28 -22.62 -14.11
N SER A 112 1.94 -21.56 -13.41
CA SER A 112 0.63 -20.92 -13.50
C SER A 112 0.77 -19.40 -13.49
N PHE A 113 -0.30 -18.68 -13.85
CA PHE A 113 -0.41 -17.26 -13.62
C PHE A 113 -1.61 -16.98 -12.72
N LEU A 114 -1.41 -16.12 -11.73
CA LEU A 114 -2.51 -15.54 -10.96
C LEU A 114 -3.11 -14.39 -11.78
N THR A 115 -4.37 -14.53 -12.16
CA THR A 115 -5.12 -13.57 -12.98
C THR A 115 -6.21 -12.83 -12.23
N GLY A 116 -6.42 -13.20 -10.98
CA GLY A 116 -7.34 -12.54 -10.06
C GLY A 116 -7.37 -13.21 -8.70
N SER A 117 -7.98 -12.54 -7.74
CA SER A 117 -8.13 -13.05 -6.39
C SER A 117 -9.32 -12.44 -5.68
N GLN A 118 -9.90 -13.19 -4.76
CA GLN A 118 -10.98 -12.74 -3.88
C GLN A 118 -10.68 -13.21 -2.47
N PHE A 119 -10.54 -12.28 -1.55
CA PHE A 119 -10.28 -12.57 -0.14
C PHE A 119 -11.61 -12.62 0.64
N PHE A 120 -11.68 -13.50 1.61
CA PHE A 120 -12.85 -13.72 2.46
C PHE A 120 -12.43 -13.59 3.92
N PRO A 121 -12.52 -12.37 4.51
CA PRO A 121 -12.30 -12.20 5.93
C PRO A 121 -13.39 -12.98 6.70
N GLN A 122 -12.96 -13.88 7.60
CA GLN A 122 -13.94 -14.62 8.40
C GLN A 122 -14.41 -13.76 9.58
N ASN A 123 -13.53 -12.91 10.12
CA ASN A 123 -13.87 -12.01 11.21
C ASN A 123 -13.56 -10.55 10.83
N THR A 124 -14.56 -9.88 10.26
CA THR A 124 -14.43 -8.48 9.78
C THR A 124 -14.25 -7.46 10.93
N SER A 125 -14.48 -7.84 12.17
CA SER A 125 -14.21 -6.96 13.31
C SER A 125 -12.73 -6.91 13.70
N LEU A 126 -11.94 -7.87 13.21
CA LEU A 126 -10.50 -7.98 13.48
C LEU A 126 -9.66 -7.73 12.22
N VAL A 127 -10.09 -8.31 11.09
CA VAL A 127 -9.33 -8.25 9.83
C VAL A 127 -9.53 -6.90 9.17
N HIS A 128 -8.46 -6.10 9.08
CA HIS A 128 -8.50 -4.79 8.44
C HIS A 128 -8.11 -4.89 6.95
N HIS A 129 -6.96 -5.48 6.61
CA HIS A 129 -6.57 -5.77 5.24
C HIS A 129 -5.69 -7.01 5.15
N ALA A 130 -5.49 -7.50 3.94
CA ALA A 130 -4.59 -8.61 3.66
C ALA A 130 -3.72 -8.32 2.44
N ILE A 131 -2.44 -8.71 2.53
CA ILE A 131 -1.49 -8.67 1.43
C ILE A 131 -1.05 -10.09 1.13
N ILE A 132 -0.95 -10.42 -0.15
CA ILE A 132 -0.54 -11.75 -0.59
C ILE A 132 0.81 -11.65 -1.27
N PHE A 133 1.78 -12.37 -0.71
CA PHE A 133 3.12 -12.47 -1.28
C PHE A 133 3.32 -13.83 -1.94
N ARG A 134 3.93 -13.82 -3.12
CA ARG A 134 4.43 -15.02 -3.77
C ARG A 134 5.76 -15.39 -3.14
N ILE A 135 5.92 -16.66 -2.81
CA ILE A 135 7.18 -17.25 -2.32
C ILE A 135 7.66 -18.25 -3.37
N ASP A 136 8.78 -17.97 -3.98
CA ASP A 136 9.37 -18.84 -4.98
C ASP A 136 9.87 -20.16 -4.35
N PRO A 137 9.94 -21.28 -5.09
CA PRO A 137 10.20 -22.62 -4.52
C PRO A 137 11.49 -22.70 -3.71
N ASP A 138 12.54 -21.98 -4.12
CA ASP A 138 13.84 -21.91 -3.43
C ASP A 138 13.79 -21.15 -2.10
N LYS A 139 12.72 -20.39 -1.83
CA LYS A 139 12.48 -19.60 -0.63
C LYS A 139 11.46 -20.21 0.34
N VAL A 140 10.76 -21.26 -0.07
CA VAL A 140 9.77 -21.94 0.78
C VAL A 140 10.37 -22.41 2.11
N LYS A 141 11.61 -22.90 2.09
CA LYS A 141 12.28 -23.27 3.33
C LYS A 141 12.48 -22.09 4.28
N GLN A 142 12.84 -20.90 3.76
CA GLN A 142 12.98 -19.69 4.58
C GLN A 142 11.65 -19.32 5.25
N ALA A 143 10.55 -19.35 4.52
CA ALA A 143 9.21 -19.08 5.07
C ALA A 143 8.86 -20.07 6.19
N ARG A 144 9.07 -21.37 5.97
CA ARG A 144 8.83 -22.40 6.99
C ARG A 144 9.73 -22.27 8.22
N ASP A 145 10.98 -21.83 8.03
CA ASP A 145 11.91 -21.58 9.14
C ASP A 145 11.47 -20.38 9.99
N LEU A 146 10.86 -19.34 9.37
CA LEU A 146 10.28 -18.19 10.08
C LEU A 146 9.07 -18.63 10.92
N ASP A 147 8.16 -19.38 10.31
CA ASP A 147 6.99 -19.94 10.97
C ASP A 147 7.38 -20.81 12.18
N ALA A 148 8.25 -21.78 11.97
CA ALA A 148 8.72 -22.72 13.01
C ALA A 148 9.45 -22.03 14.19
N LYS A 149 10.03 -20.86 14.00
CA LYS A 149 10.73 -20.10 15.05
C LYS A 149 9.78 -19.23 15.88
N THR A 150 8.57 -19.02 15.43
CA THR A 150 7.59 -18.15 16.08
C THR A 150 6.51 -19.00 16.77
N PRO A 151 6.19 -18.76 18.03
CA PRO A 151 5.13 -19.49 18.70
C PRO A 151 3.76 -19.28 18.03
N GLY A 152 2.98 -20.37 17.91
CA GLY A 152 1.65 -20.39 17.28
C GLY A 152 1.74 -20.40 15.76
N GLU A 153 0.61 -20.21 15.09
CA GLU A 153 0.49 -20.18 13.64
C GLU A 153 1.13 -18.90 13.05
N GLY A 154 1.98 -19.04 12.04
CA GLY A 154 2.59 -17.93 11.33
C GLY A 154 3.64 -17.16 12.12
N TRP A 155 4.06 -16.01 11.63
CA TRP A 155 5.03 -15.12 12.27
C TRP A 155 4.64 -13.65 12.14
N THR A 156 5.16 -12.82 13.04
CA THR A 156 5.00 -11.36 12.96
C THR A 156 5.80 -10.83 11.77
N CYS A 157 5.15 -10.02 10.93
CA CYS A 157 5.76 -9.44 9.74
C CYS A 157 5.19 -8.03 9.50
N PHE A 158 6.06 -7.05 9.30
CA PHE A 158 5.67 -5.67 9.03
C PHE A 158 6.22 -5.26 7.67
N GLY A 159 5.41 -4.57 6.86
CA GLY A 159 5.82 -4.03 5.56
C GLY A 159 6.02 -5.07 4.45
N ASP A 160 6.60 -6.24 4.76
CA ASP A 160 6.80 -7.34 3.81
C ASP A 160 6.57 -8.72 4.47
N SER A 161 6.82 -9.80 3.72
CA SER A 161 6.67 -11.17 4.23
C SER A 161 7.81 -11.64 5.14
N GLY A 162 8.90 -10.91 5.25
CA GLY A 162 10.15 -11.37 5.90
C GLY A 162 10.91 -12.44 5.10
N VAL A 163 10.44 -12.79 3.89
CA VAL A 163 11.07 -13.77 3.01
C VAL A 163 11.74 -13.07 1.83
N ASP A 164 13.02 -13.37 1.61
CA ASP A 164 13.80 -12.76 0.53
C ASP A 164 13.14 -12.98 -0.84
N GLY A 165 12.94 -11.90 -1.61
CA GLY A 165 12.39 -11.97 -2.95
C GLY A 165 10.88 -12.23 -3.01
N GLY A 166 10.20 -12.22 -1.87
CA GLY A 166 8.74 -12.28 -1.82
C GLY A 166 8.11 -11.17 -2.67
N GLY A 167 7.30 -11.54 -3.65
CA GLY A 167 6.63 -10.58 -4.53
C GLY A 167 5.18 -10.35 -4.12
N TRP A 168 4.77 -9.10 -3.94
CA TRP A 168 3.38 -8.74 -3.70
C TRP A 168 2.54 -9.06 -4.93
N VAL A 169 1.56 -9.97 -4.84
CA VAL A 169 0.75 -10.45 -5.96
C VAL A 169 -0.75 -10.31 -5.74
N GLY A 170 -1.17 -9.94 -4.56
CA GLY A 170 -2.58 -9.72 -4.22
C GLY A 170 -2.74 -8.79 -3.04
N HIS A 171 -3.89 -8.15 -2.98
CA HIS A 171 -4.26 -7.21 -1.93
C HIS A 171 -5.77 -7.24 -1.74
N TRP A 172 -6.20 -7.17 -0.49
CA TRP A 172 -7.59 -6.93 -0.11
C TRP A 172 -7.64 -5.91 1.02
N ALA A 173 -8.61 -5.02 0.93
CA ALA A 173 -8.98 -4.11 2.01
C ALA A 173 -10.52 -4.00 2.06
N PRO A 174 -11.13 -3.44 3.11
CA PRO A 174 -12.57 -3.20 3.17
C PRO A 174 -13.08 -2.52 1.90
N GLY A 175 -14.30 -2.84 1.50
CA GLY A 175 -14.89 -2.37 0.24
C GLY A 175 -14.42 -3.12 -1.02
N ALA A 176 -13.28 -3.82 -0.99
CA ALA A 176 -12.78 -4.57 -2.14
C ALA A 176 -13.52 -5.92 -2.30
N ASN A 177 -13.87 -6.21 -3.54
CA ASN A 177 -14.42 -7.50 -3.99
C ASN A 177 -13.34 -8.35 -4.66
N GLU A 178 -13.69 -9.06 -5.75
CA GLU A 178 -12.71 -9.76 -6.57
C GLU A 178 -11.79 -8.75 -7.28
N THR A 179 -10.49 -8.88 -7.08
CA THR A 179 -9.50 -8.22 -7.94
C THR A 179 -9.34 -9.05 -9.20
N LEU A 180 -9.90 -8.58 -10.31
CA LEU A 180 -9.78 -9.24 -11.61
C LEU A 180 -8.82 -8.46 -12.50
N LEU A 181 -7.67 -9.05 -12.81
CA LEU A 181 -6.69 -8.44 -13.70
C LEU A 181 -7.18 -8.34 -15.14
N LYS A 182 -6.68 -7.36 -15.90
CA LYS A 182 -6.97 -7.26 -17.34
C LYS A 182 -6.53 -8.54 -18.06
N GLN A 183 -7.14 -8.81 -19.22
CA GLN A 183 -6.72 -9.95 -20.06
C GLN A 183 -5.26 -9.81 -20.49
N LYS A 184 -4.61 -10.93 -20.76
CA LYS A 184 -3.23 -11.06 -21.26
C LYS A 184 -2.15 -10.57 -20.26
N VAL A 185 -2.46 -10.45 -18.98
CA VAL A 185 -1.49 -10.19 -17.90
C VAL A 185 -1.77 -11.10 -16.71
N GLY A 186 -0.74 -11.38 -15.91
CA GLY A 186 -0.87 -12.19 -14.69
C GLY A 186 0.43 -12.23 -13.89
N TYR A 187 0.35 -12.54 -12.62
CA TYR A 187 1.52 -12.77 -11.80
C TYR A 187 2.02 -14.20 -12.01
N PRO A 188 3.27 -14.39 -12.45
CA PRO A 188 3.80 -15.74 -12.67
C PRO A 188 4.01 -16.46 -11.34
N LEU A 189 3.58 -17.72 -11.28
CA LEU A 189 3.78 -18.64 -10.16
C LEU A 189 4.47 -19.90 -10.69
N GLN A 190 5.57 -20.29 -10.06
CA GLN A 190 6.32 -21.50 -10.43
C GLN A 190 5.74 -22.74 -9.77
N PRO A 191 6.00 -23.95 -10.31
CA PRO A 191 5.66 -25.20 -9.62
C PRO A 191 6.31 -25.23 -8.23
N GLY A 192 5.52 -25.58 -7.21
CA GLY A 192 5.99 -25.57 -5.80
C GLY A 192 6.11 -24.19 -5.16
N SER A 193 5.73 -23.10 -5.83
CA SER A 193 5.56 -21.80 -5.17
C SER A 193 4.49 -21.89 -4.10
N MET A 194 4.74 -21.25 -2.97
CA MET A 194 3.74 -21.02 -1.94
C MET A 194 3.32 -19.55 -1.92
N LEU A 195 2.28 -19.25 -1.19
CA LEU A 195 1.88 -17.89 -0.88
C LEU A 195 2.05 -17.63 0.62
N VAL A 196 2.33 -16.39 0.95
CA VAL A 196 2.21 -15.87 2.31
C VAL A 196 1.02 -14.92 2.32
N MET A 197 0.07 -15.20 3.18
CA MET A 197 -1.06 -14.35 3.48
C MET A 197 -0.70 -13.52 4.70
N GLN A 198 -0.34 -12.25 4.51
CA GLN A 198 -0.17 -11.30 5.60
C GLN A 198 -1.53 -10.70 5.91
N ILE A 199 -1.98 -10.86 7.15
CA ILE A 199 -3.23 -10.25 7.61
C ILE A 199 -2.90 -9.17 8.63
N HIS A 200 -3.41 -7.97 8.40
CA HIS A 200 -3.42 -6.89 9.37
C HIS A 200 -4.67 -7.01 10.23
N TYR A 201 -4.46 -7.30 11.48
CA TYR A 201 -5.50 -7.29 12.51
C TYR A 201 -5.49 -5.93 13.22
N ASN A 202 -6.59 -5.19 13.11
CA ASN A 202 -6.78 -3.96 13.85
C ASN A 202 -7.42 -4.30 15.21
N LEU A 203 -6.65 -4.12 16.26
CA LEU A 203 -7.04 -4.43 17.63
C LEU A 203 -7.18 -3.16 18.48
N LEU A 204 -7.35 -2.00 17.85
CA LEU A 204 -7.41 -0.71 18.51
C LEU A 204 -8.59 -0.65 19.50
N ALA A 205 -9.77 -1.13 19.09
CA ALA A 205 -10.96 -1.15 19.93
C ALA A 205 -10.85 -2.10 21.13
N SER A 206 -10.03 -3.15 21.04
CA SER A 206 -9.81 -4.16 22.06
C SER A 206 -8.48 -3.98 22.82
N GLN A 207 -7.83 -2.82 22.66
CA GLN A 207 -6.55 -2.49 23.31
C GLN A 207 -5.46 -3.55 23.09
N GLY A 208 -5.36 -4.06 21.87
CA GLY A 208 -4.30 -4.96 21.46
C GLY A 208 -4.56 -6.46 21.69
N LYS A 209 -5.74 -6.85 22.16
CA LYS A 209 -6.09 -8.25 22.40
C LYS A 209 -7.47 -8.59 21.85
N ALA A 210 -7.53 -9.56 20.94
CA ALA A 210 -8.80 -10.09 20.48
C ALA A 210 -9.41 -11.04 21.52
N ASP A 211 -10.73 -11.04 21.60
CA ASP A 211 -11.52 -12.05 22.33
C ASP A 211 -11.95 -13.20 21.40
N GLN A 212 -11.95 -12.97 20.10
CA GLN A 212 -12.36 -13.89 19.04
C GLN A 212 -11.17 -14.27 18.16
N SER A 213 -11.34 -15.34 17.37
CA SER A 213 -10.39 -15.79 16.36
C SER A 213 -10.84 -15.41 14.96
N ASP A 214 -9.90 -15.50 14.02
CA ASP A 214 -10.11 -15.39 12.59
C ASP A 214 -9.57 -16.62 11.87
N GLN A 215 -10.26 -17.06 10.83
CA GLN A 215 -9.77 -18.10 9.91
C GLN A 215 -10.10 -17.71 8.48
N SER A 216 -9.54 -16.60 8.06
CA SER A 216 -9.71 -16.04 6.72
C SER A 216 -9.27 -16.99 5.62
N SER A 217 -9.83 -16.81 4.43
CA SER A 217 -9.55 -17.60 3.24
C SER A 217 -9.45 -16.71 2.01
N MET A 218 -8.94 -17.29 0.92
CA MET A 218 -8.80 -16.59 -0.35
C MET A 218 -9.07 -17.53 -1.52
N ARG A 219 -9.79 -17.06 -2.51
CA ARG A 219 -9.96 -17.68 -3.80
C ARG A 219 -8.98 -17.09 -4.79
N LEU A 220 -8.15 -17.93 -5.38
CA LEU A 220 -7.21 -17.60 -6.43
C LEU A 220 -7.85 -17.93 -7.78
N ARG A 221 -7.68 -17.05 -8.75
CA ARG A 221 -8.01 -17.30 -10.14
C ARG A 221 -6.70 -17.59 -10.87
N LEU A 222 -6.51 -18.81 -11.31
CA LEU A 222 -5.28 -19.28 -11.94
C LEU A 222 -5.54 -19.72 -13.37
N THR A 223 -4.61 -19.41 -14.27
CA THR A 223 -4.54 -20.00 -15.61
C THR A 223 -3.25 -20.80 -15.75
N ASP A 224 -3.20 -21.75 -16.70
CA ASP A 224 -2.01 -22.55 -16.92
C ASP A 224 -0.83 -21.72 -17.45
N GLY A 225 0.38 -22.20 -17.27
CA GLY A 225 1.62 -21.52 -17.68
C GLY A 225 1.88 -21.53 -19.18
N LYS A 226 1.02 -22.18 -19.98
CA LYS A 226 1.08 -22.16 -21.45
C LYS A 226 0.43 -20.91 -22.02
N ALA A 227 -0.39 -20.22 -21.21
CA ALA A 227 -0.97 -18.95 -21.61
C ALA A 227 0.13 -17.90 -21.83
N GLU A 228 0.10 -17.22 -22.98
CA GLU A 228 1.01 -16.13 -23.29
C GLU A 228 0.59 -14.84 -22.56
N LEU A 229 0.86 -14.77 -21.26
CA LEU A 229 0.59 -13.59 -20.45
C LEU A 229 1.86 -12.77 -20.22
N LYS A 230 1.70 -11.44 -20.22
CA LYS A 230 2.76 -10.55 -19.75
C LYS A 230 2.88 -10.67 -18.23
N PRO A 231 4.09 -10.90 -17.71
CA PRO A 231 4.30 -11.04 -16.27
C PRO A 231 4.09 -9.71 -15.55
N LEU A 232 3.33 -9.74 -14.48
CA LEU A 232 3.11 -8.60 -13.60
C LEU A 232 4.07 -8.62 -12.40
N ILE A 233 4.34 -7.43 -11.93
CA ILE A 233 4.89 -7.15 -10.59
C ILE A 233 4.09 -6.00 -9.96
N THR A 234 4.17 -5.88 -8.63
CA THR A 234 3.67 -4.71 -7.91
C THR A 234 4.85 -3.80 -7.57
N GLY A 235 4.76 -2.56 -8.00
CA GLY A 235 5.69 -1.49 -7.62
C GLY A 235 5.07 -0.61 -6.53
N LEU A 236 5.90 -0.15 -5.60
CA LEU A 236 5.47 0.70 -4.49
C LEU A 236 6.06 2.10 -4.65
N LEU A 237 5.21 3.11 -4.49
CA LEU A 237 5.57 4.52 -4.40
C LEU A 237 5.27 4.98 -2.98
N GLN A 238 6.31 5.35 -2.22
CA GLN A 238 6.16 5.78 -0.83
C GLN A 238 6.52 7.26 -0.69
N ALA A 239 5.77 8.01 0.09
CA ALA A 239 6.13 9.36 0.49
C ALA A 239 6.23 9.46 2.01
N PRO A 240 7.09 10.34 2.53
CA PRO A 240 7.24 10.53 3.98
C PRO A 240 5.97 11.12 4.58
N ILE A 241 5.83 10.95 5.89
CA ILE A 241 4.80 11.61 6.69
C ILE A 241 5.52 12.50 7.70
N GLU A 242 5.17 13.78 7.72
CA GLU A 242 5.69 14.78 8.67
C GLU A 242 4.52 15.64 9.16
N LEU A 243 3.60 15.04 9.96
CA LEU A 243 2.37 15.68 10.41
C LEU A 243 2.46 16.03 11.90
N PRO A 244 2.70 17.31 12.25
CA PRO A 244 2.79 17.74 13.64
C PRO A 244 1.46 17.56 14.39
N CYS A 245 1.56 17.54 15.73
CA CYS A 245 0.41 17.80 16.60
C CYS A 245 -0.24 19.13 16.24
N THR A 246 -1.56 19.23 16.44
CA THR A 246 -2.25 20.52 16.34
C THR A 246 -1.84 21.45 17.50
N SER A 247 -2.10 22.75 17.39
CA SER A 247 -1.80 23.73 18.44
C SER A 247 -2.52 23.47 19.77
N GLU A 248 -3.57 22.66 19.75
CA GLU A 248 -4.36 22.29 20.92
C GLU A 248 -3.95 20.95 21.53
N GLU A 249 -3.01 20.23 20.88
CA GLU A 249 -2.50 18.95 21.32
C GLU A 249 -1.16 19.12 22.02
N SER A 250 -0.90 18.29 23.01
CA SER A 250 0.36 18.25 23.75
C SER A 250 0.64 16.85 24.27
N GLY A 251 1.88 16.58 24.57
CA GLY A 251 2.33 15.30 25.12
C GLY A 251 3.71 14.91 24.61
N PRO A 252 4.34 13.90 25.21
CA PRO A 252 5.70 13.48 24.84
C PRO A 252 5.82 13.06 23.37
N LEU A 253 4.79 12.42 22.82
CA LEU A 253 4.77 11.95 21.42
C LEU A 253 4.55 13.09 20.42
N CYS A 254 4.27 14.33 20.83
CA CYS A 254 4.27 15.49 19.94
C CYS A 254 5.68 15.96 19.55
N ASP A 255 6.70 15.44 20.23
CA ASP A 255 8.09 15.54 19.78
C ASP A 255 8.35 14.51 18.68
N ARG A 256 8.90 14.97 17.54
CA ARG A 256 9.11 14.11 16.36
C ARG A 256 10.04 12.93 16.63
N ASP A 257 11.16 13.18 17.30
CA ASP A 257 12.16 12.12 17.52
C ASP A 257 11.63 11.09 18.52
N THR A 258 10.82 11.52 19.48
CA THR A 258 10.11 10.63 20.40
C THR A 258 9.07 9.78 19.64
N ALA A 259 8.34 10.37 18.70
CA ALA A 259 7.40 9.64 17.86
C ALA A 259 8.08 8.59 16.96
N VAL A 260 9.24 8.91 16.38
CA VAL A 260 10.04 7.92 15.61
C VAL A 260 10.52 6.77 16.49
N LYS A 261 10.97 7.05 17.72
CA LYS A 261 11.36 6.01 18.68
C LYS A 261 10.18 5.14 19.09
N ASP A 262 8.99 5.71 19.23
CA ASP A 262 7.76 4.98 19.53
C ASP A 262 7.41 4.02 18.38
N VAL A 263 7.48 4.46 17.12
CA VAL A 263 7.31 3.57 15.94
C VAL A 263 8.33 2.45 15.97
N ALA A 264 9.61 2.74 16.17
CA ALA A 264 10.67 1.72 16.27
C ALA A 264 10.43 0.73 17.41
N SER A 265 9.89 1.16 18.53
CA SER A 265 9.61 0.28 19.67
C SER A 265 8.43 -0.66 19.42
N ARG A 266 7.43 -0.24 18.65
CA ARG A 266 6.23 -1.04 18.32
C ARG A 266 6.47 -2.00 17.16
N PHE A 267 7.14 -1.55 16.12
CA PHE A 267 7.26 -2.27 14.84
C PHE A 267 8.68 -2.72 14.50
N GLY A 268 9.64 -2.48 15.39
CA GLY A 268 11.04 -2.85 15.19
C GLY A 268 11.90 -1.69 14.68
N GLN A 269 13.21 -1.84 14.84
CA GLN A 269 14.21 -0.82 14.49
C GLN A 269 14.12 -0.39 13.01
N GLU A 270 13.85 -1.35 12.12
CA GLU A 270 13.75 -1.10 10.68
C GLU A 270 12.60 -0.12 10.33
N ALA A 271 11.49 -0.15 11.08
CA ALA A 271 10.40 0.80 10.89
C ALA A 271 10.84 2.25 11.18
N GLY A 272 11.61 2.46 12.25
CA GLY A 272 12.19 3.77 12.55
C GLY A 272 13.23 4.22 11.52
N GLU A 273 14.05 3.30 11.01
CA GLU A 273 15.03 3.57 9.95
C GLU A 273 14.34 3.93 8.62
N ASN A 274 13.21 3.32 8.30
CA ASN A 274 12.42 3.64 7.11
C ASN A 274 11.95 5.10 7.12
N VAL A 275 11.53 5.64 8.27
CA VAL A 275 11.19 7.07 8.41
C VAL A 275 12.34 7.96 7.97
N ALA A 276 13.56 7.67 8.45
CA ALA A 276 14.76 8.43 8.10
C ALA A 276 15.13 8.28 6.61
N GLN A 277 15.05 7.08 6.07
CA GLN A 277 15.36 6.79 4.66
C GLN A 277 14.38 7.52 3.72
N LEU A 278 13.08 7.49 4.00
CA LEU A 278 12.08 8.21 3.23
C LEU A 278 12.33 9.73 3.28
N ALA A 279 12.60 10.27 4.46
CA ALA A 279 12.90 11.69 4.62
C ALA A 279 14.15 12.10 3.82
N GLN A 280 15.21 11.30 3.86
CA GLN A 280 16.44 11.56 3.14
C GLN A 280 16.23 11.48 1.61
N TYR A 281 15.57 10.42 1.14
CA TYR A 281 15.35 10.18 -0.28
C TYR A 281 14.43 11.24 -0.90
N CYS A 282 13.25 11.45 -0.31
CA CYS A 282 12.24 12.36 -0.85
C CYS A 282 12.61 13.82 -0.65
N GLY A 283 13.32 14.14 0.43
CA GLY A 283 13.89 15.47 0.68
C GLY A 283 15.11 15.80 -0.18
N LYS A 284 15.65 14.81 -0.94
CA LYS A 284 16.88 14.97 -1.74
C LYS A 284 18.03 15.53 -0.90
N GLY A 285 18.18 15.01 0.32
CA GLY A 285 19.18 15.42 1.33
C GLY A 285 18.88 16.73 2.05
N LYS A 286 17.72 17.35 1.84
CA LYS A 286 17.23 18.50 2.61
C LYS A 286 16.20 18.08 3.65
N PRO A 287 16.11 18.78 4.81
CA PRO A 287 15.03 18.54 5.73
C PRO A 287 13.65 18.72 5.08
N LEU A 288 12.74 17.84 5.41
CA LEU A 288 11.34 17.99 4.98
C LEU A 288 10.67 19.12 5.76
N THR A 289 9.71 19.77 5.12
CA THR A 289 8.86 20.76 5.78
C THR A 289 7.67 20.03 6.41
N PRO A 290 7.51 20.08 7.76
CA PRO A 290 6.34 19.53 8.40
C PRO A 290 5.05 20.17 7.90
N GLY A 291 4.00 19.36 7.76
CA GLY A 291 2.70 19.86 7.30
C GLY A 291 1.76 18.75 6.84
N PRO A 292 0.53 19.10 6.47
CA PRO A 292 -0.50 18.12 6.12
C PRO A 292 -0.23 17.39 4.80
N THR A 293 0.52 18.00 3.88
CA THR A 293 0.73 17.43 2.53
C THR A 293 2.19 17.10 2.33
N GLN A 294 2.45 15.86 1.95
CA GLN A 294 3.77 15.35 1.60
C GLN A 294 3.73 14.65 0.24
N HIS A 295 4.86 14.63 -0.43
CA HIS A 295 5.01 13.89 -1.69
C HIS A 295 6.43 13.30 -1.80
N CYS A 296 6.57 12.37 -2.71
CA CYS A 296 7.88 11.85 -3.11
C CYS A 296 7.94 11.65 -4.62
N ASP A 297 9.06 12.08 -5.20
CA ASP A 297 9.39 11.89 -6.61
C ASP A 297 10.35 10.72 -6.76
N MET A 298 10.01 9.76 -7.62
CA MET A 298 10.86 8.63 -7.95
C MET A 298 11.07 8.54 -9.45
N ASN A 299 12.34 8.53 -9.91
CA ASN A 299 12.66 8.32 -11.30
C ASN A 299 12.49 6.84 -11.66
N PHE A 300 11.83 6.60 -12.79
CA PHE A 300 11.64 5.25 -13.31
C PHE A 300 12.79 4.89 -14.26
N GLU A 301 13.48 3.79 -14.00
CA GLU A 301 14.71 3.45 -14.71
C GLU A 301 14.48 2.58 -15.96
N ASN A 302 13.42 1.78 -15.93
CA ASN A 302 13.15 0.78 -16.96
C ASN A 302 11.81 1.04 -17.65
N LYS A 303 11.68 0.61 -18.90
CA LYS A 303 10.39 0.66 -19.58
C LYS A 303 9.42 -0.35 -18.98
N ALA A 304 8.19 0.08 -18.69
CA ALA A 304 7.13 -0.78 -18.17
C ALA A 304 5.74 -0.29 -18.59
N THR A 305 4.74 -1.14 -18.46
CA THR A 305 3.34 -0.78 -18.69
C THR A 305 2.55 -0.94 -17.40
N VAL A 306 1.92 0.12 -16.91
CA VAL A 306 1.03 0.13 -15.74
C VAL A 306 -0.38 -0.22 -16.18
N TYR A 307 -1.00 -1.19 -15.50
CA TYR A 307 -2.35 -1.69 -15.79
C TYR A 307 -3.39 -1.32 -14.75
N ALA A 308 -2.95 -1.15 -13.50
CA ALA A 308 -3.81 -0.76 -12.40
C ALA A 308 -3.02 -0.02 -11.33
N VAL A 309 -3.73 0.70 -10.47
CA VAL A 309 -3.16 1.52 -9.40
C VAL A 309 -4.04 1.44 -8.17
N ALA A 310 -3.46 1.57 -6.98
CA ALA A 310 -4.18 1.76 -5.73
C ALA A 310 -3.49 2.82 -4.87
N GLY A 311 -4.23 3.37 -3.92
CA GLY A 311 -3.71 4.29 -2.90
C GLY A 311 -4.00 3.73 -1.51
N HIS A 312 -3.01 3.83 -0.61
CA HIS A 312 -3.15 3.40 0.78
C HIS A 312 -2.67 4.50 1.73
N MET A 313 -3.52 4.83 2.66
CA MET A 313 -3.28 5.71 3.80
C MET A 313 -4.00 5.12 5.02
N HIS A 314 -3.77 5.71 6.21
CA HIS A 314 -4.51 5.32 7.41
C HIS A 314 -5.63 6.33 7.74
N LEU A 315 -6.02 6.40 9.02
CA LEU A 315 -7.22 7.10 9.46
C LEU A 315 -7.19 8.63 9.30
N LEU A 316 -5.99 9.23 9.25
CA LEU A 316 -5.85 10.69 9.08
C LEU A 316 -5.76 11.11 7.62
N GLY A 317 -5.80 10.16 6.68
CA GLY A 317 -5.77 10.40 5.25
C GLY A 317 -6.96 11.21 4.76
N ARG A 318 -6.70 12.18 3.87
CA ARG A 318 -7.74 13.03 3.23
C ARG A 318 -7.75 12.94 1.72
N SER A 319 -6.57 12.81 1.11
CA SER A 319 -6.47 12.65 -0.34
C SER A 319 -5.16 11.96 -0.71
N ILE A 320 -5.20 11.19 -1.80
CA ILE A 320 -4.01 10.60 -2.40
C ILE A 320 -4.04 10.73 -3.91
N LYS A 321 -2.90 11.08 -4.50
CA LYS A 321 -2.72 11.24 -5.93
C LYS A 321 -1.44 10.56 -6.41
N VAL A 322 -1.50 9.89 -7.56
CA VAL A 322 -0.34 9.29 -8.23
C VAL A 322 -0.24 9.85 -9.64
N GLU A 323 0.92 10.39 -9.98
CA GLU A 323 1.16 11.08 -11.25
C GLU A 323 2.45 10.60 -11.93
N VAL A 324 2.45 10.65 -13.26
CA VAL A 324 3.64 10.49 -14.10
C VAL A 324 4.01 11.86 -14.63
N ASN A 325 5.30 12.22 -14.53
CA ASN A 325 5.87 13.48 -15.03
C ASN A 325 5.09 14.73 -14.56
N PRO A 326 4.74 14.84 -13.26
CA PRO A 326 4.03 16.02 -12.77
C PRO A 326 4.79 17.31 -13.12
N ASP A 327 4.09 18.42 -13.17
CA ASP A 327 4.65 19.75 -13.44
C ASP A 327 5.29 19.89 -14.83
N THR A 328 4.99 18.99 -15.77
CA THR A 328 5.48 19.03 -17.15
C THR A 328 4.32 18.93 -18.15
N PRO A 329 4.52 19.30 -19.42
CA PRO A 329 3.51 19.10 -20.47
C PRO A 329 3.16 17.63 -20.74
N LYS A 330 3.93 16.68 -20.19
CA LYS A 330 3.71 15.23 -20.30
C LYS A 330 3.00 14.64 -19.07
N ALA A 331 2.54 15.48 -18.15
CA ALA A 331 1.89 15.04 -16.92
C ALA A 331 0.67 14.14 -17.22
N LYS A 332 0.60 13.02 -16.49
CA LYS A 332 -0.54 12.11 -16.51
C LYS A 332 -0.90 11.73 -15.09
N THR A 333 -2.17 11.83 -14.74
CA THR A 333 -2.70 11.31 -13.48
C THR A 333 -3.04 9.83 -13.67
N LEU A 334 -2.50 8.98 -12.79
CA LEU A 334 -2.82 7.55 -12.72
C LEU A 334 -3.91 7.29 -11.70
N LEU A 335 -3.87 8.02 -10.56
CA LEU A 335 -4.84 7.95 -9.48
C LEU A 335 -5.09 9.35 -8.95
N ASP A 336 -6.36 9.68 -8.71
CA ASP A 336 -6.77 10.90 -8.00
C ASP A 336 -7.96 10.56 -7.10
N ILE A 337 -7.72 10.54 -5.79
CA ILE A 337 -8.73 10.32 -4.75
C ILE A 337 -8.76 11.59 -3.88
N PRO A 338 -9.60 12.58 -4.23
CA PRO A 338 -9.65 13.85 -3.51
C PRO A 338 -10.36 13.75 -2.15
N ALA A 339 -11.14 12.70 -1.93
CA ALA A 339 -11.78 12.38 -0.66
C ALA A 339 -11.45 10.91 -0.34
N TYR A 340 -10.36 10.71 0.40
CA TYR A 340 -9.90 9.38 0.75
C TYR A 340 -10.83 8.75 1.79
N ASP A 341 -11.20 7.50 1.55
CA ASP A 341 -11.97 6.66 2.45
C ASP A 341 -11.12 5.47 2.89
N PHE A 342 -10.88 5.37 4.20
CA PHE A 342 -10.12 4.29 4.79
C PHE A 342 -10.75 2.90 4.58
N ASP A 343 -12.06 2.87 4.35
CA ASP A 343 -12.83 1.65 4.09
C ASP A 343 -13.02 1.35 2.58
N ASP A 344 -12.39 2.13 1.67
CA ASP A 344 -12.37 1.89 0.21
C ASP A 344 -10.96 2.03 -0.38
N GLN A 345 -10.16 0.99 -0.25
CA GLN A 345 -8.76 0.94 -0.70
C GLN A 345 -8.54 -0.06 -1.84
N GLN A 346 -9.48 -0.21 -2.73
CA GLN A 346 -9.43 -1.20 -3.80
C GLN A 346 -8.43 -0.86 -4.91
N ILE A 347 -7.91 -1.90 -5.57
CA ILE A 347 -7.11 -1.75 -6.79
C ILE A 347 -8.01 -1.29 -7.93
N ARG A 348 -7.63 -0.18 -8.58
CA ARG A 348 -8.38 0.44 -9.67
C ARG A 348 -7.69 0.18 -11.01
N PRO A 349 -8.26 -0.64 -11.91
CA PRO A 349 -7.73 -0.82 -13.24
C PRO A 349 -7.73 0.51 -14.01
N LEU A 350 -6.61 0.81 -14.68
CA LEU A 350 -6.57 1.96 -15.58
C LEU A 350 -7.48 1.72 -16.80
N PRO A 351 -8.24 2.71 -17.25
CA PRO A 351 -9.04 2.58 -18.48
C PRO A 351 -8.17 2.11 -19.65
N GLU A 352 -7.06 2.79 -19.88
CA GLU A 352 -6.01 2.40 -20.82
C GLU A 352 -4.69 2.21 -20.08
N PRO A 353 -3.93 1.14 -20.37
CA PRO A 353 -2.61 0.95 -19.79
C PRO A 353 -1.67 2.10 -20.13
N VAL A 354 -0.87 2.54 -19.17
CA VAL A 354 0.08 3.63 -19.33
C VAL A 354 1.50 3.09 -19.39
N THR A 355 2.19 3.40 -20.51
CA THR A 355 3.59 3.02 -20.67
C THR A 355 4.49 4.08 -20.05
N LEU A 356 5.32 3.64 -19.10
CA LEU A 356 6.41 4.41 -18.51
C LEU A 356 7.67 4.25 -19.35
N GLN A 357 8.40 5.34 -19.55
CA GLN A 357 9.68 5.36 -20.21
C GLN A 357 10.82 5.50 -19.18
N PRO A 358 12.06 5.10 -19.52
CA PRO A 358 13.20 5.42 -18.69
C PRO A 358 13.29 6.93 -18.43
N LYS A 359 13.54 7.31 -17.17
CA LYS A 359 13.59 8.69 -16.66
C LYS A 359 12.23 9.39 -16.50
N ASP A 360 11.10 8.70 -16.75
CA ASP A 360 9.83 9.23 -16.28
C ASP A 360 9.88 9.40 -14.76
N ASN A 361 9.32 10.51 -14.29
CA ASN A 361 9.17 10.76 -12.86
C ASN A 361 7.80 10.29 -12.40
N LEU A 362 7.76 9.53 -11.31
CA LEU A 362 6.55 9.10 -10.63
C LEU A 362 6.43 9.86 -9.32
N ARG A 363 5.29 10.49 -9.07
CA ARG A 363 4.99 11.18 -7.82
C ARG A 363 3.80 10.56 -7.14
N VAL A 364 3.91 10.25 -5.85
CA VAL A 364 2.78 10.05 -4.95
C VAL A 364 2.68 11.26 -4.02
N THR A 365 1.47 11.79 -3.88
CA THR A 365 1.16 12.92 -2.98
C THR A 365 0.02 12.53 -2.07
N CYS A 366 0.17 12.73 -0.75
CA CYS A 366 -0.87 12.50 0.23
C CYS A 366 -1.12 13.75 1.06
N THR A 367 -2.38 13.96 1.43
CA THR A 367 -2.78 15.00 2.38
C THR A 367 -3.46 14.34 3.58
N HIS A 368 -3.08 14.76 4.78
CA HIS A 368 -3.55 14.25 6.06
C HIS A 368 -4.15 15.38 6.90
N ASP A 369 -4.99 15.02 7.86
CA ASP A 369 -5.61 15.97 8.80
C ASP A 369 -5.45 15.48 10.24
N ALA A 370 -4.54 16.10 10.98
CA ALA A 370 -4.31 15.80 12.40
C ALA A 370 -5.57 16.04 13.28
N GLY A 371 -6.46 16.94 12.86
CA GLY A 371 -7.72 17.23 13.58
C GLY A 371 -8.66 16.04 13.68
N LEU A 372 -8.55 15.09 12.77
CA LEU A 372 -9.35 13.86 12.77
C LEU A 372 -9.14 13.02 14.04
N ARG A 373 -7.98 13.12 14.72
CA ARG A 373 -7.77 12.44 16.01
C ARG A 373 -8.83 12.75 17.05
N LYS A 374 -9.38 13.96 17.01
CA LYS A 374 -10.40 14.40 17.98
C LYS A 374 -11.81 13.95 17.62
N THR A 375 -12.06 13.70 16.34
CA THR A 375 -13.40 13.43 15.79
C THR A 375 -13.64 11.96 15.50
N LEU A 376 -12.59 11.21 15.16
CA LEU A 376 -12.71 9.79 14.83
C LEU A 376 -12.85 8.93 16.09
N PRO A 377 -13.96 8.16 16.25
CA PRO A 377 -14.18 7.30 17.39
C PRO A 377 -13.04 6.31 17.64
N ALA A 378 -12.45 5.77 16.56
CA ALA A 378 -11.34 4.81 16.63
C ALA A 378 -10.08 5.38 17.29
N LEU A 379 -9.85 6.69 17.20
CA LEU A 379 -8.68 7.36 17.79
C LEU A 379 -8.96 8.00 19.16
N LYS A 380 -10.21 7.88 19.64
CA LYS A 380 -10.60 8.47 20.93
C LYS A 380 -9.81 7.82 22.08
N GLY A 381 -9.16 8.66 22.87
CA GLY A 381 -8.32 8.22 24.01
C GLY A 381 -6.90 7.82 23.64
N GLN A 382 -6.54 7.84 22.36
CA GLN A 382 -5.15 7.69 21.95
C GLN A 382 -4.35 8.95 22.28
N PRO A 383 -3.08 8.82 22.70
CA PRO A 383 -2.23 9.97 22.98
C PRO A 383 -2.01 10.79 21.71
N ALA A 384 -2.02 12.12 21.86
CA ALA A 384 -1.60 13.02 20.79
C ALA A 384 -0.16 12.72 20.37
N ARG A 385 0.11 12.72 19.06
CA ARG A 385 1.44 12.40 18.52
C ARG A 385 1.77 13.20 17.26
N TYR A 386 3.04 13.51 17.12
CA TYR A 386 3.59 13.80 15.79
C TYR A 386 3.50 12.53 14.96
N VAL A 387 2.85 12.59 13.80
CA VAL A 387 2.68 11.42 12.96
C VAL A 387 3.81 11.36 11.94
N VAL A 388 4.48 10.22 11.94
CA VAL A 388 5.49 9.83 10.97
C VAL A 388 5.01 8.58 10.23
N TRP A 389 5.73 8.12 9.22
CA TRP A 389 5.48 6.83 8.58
C TRP A 389 5.49 5.70 9.61
N GLY A 390 4.46 4.85 9.60
CA GLY A 390 4.38 3.72 10.51
C GLY A 390 3.24 2.76 10.16
N ASP A 391 3.39 1.51 10.60
CA ASP A 391 2.48 0.42 10.26
C ASP A 391 1.20 0.39 11.13
N GLY A 392 1.13 1.12 12.23
CA GLY A 392 -0.04 1.14 13.10
C GLY A 392 -1.18 1.97 12.56
N THR A 393 -2.42 1.54 12.82
CA THR A 393 -3.64 2.27 12.45
C THR A 393 -3.65 3.72 12.96
N SER A 394 -2.96 4.00 14.08
CA SER A 394 -2.79 5.35 14.63
C SER A 394 -1.59 6.14 14.09
N ASP A 395 -0.73 5.50 13.30
CA ASP A 395 0.31 6.14 12.50
C ASP A 395 -0.24 6.47 11.11
N GLU A 396 0.61 6.80 10.14
CA GLU A 396 0.16 7.07 8.78
C GLU A 396 1.09 6.48 7.73
N MET A 397 0.49 6.19 6.58
CA MET A 397 1.19 5.85 5.35
C MET A 397 0.78 6.77 4.20
N CYS A 398 1.68 6.97 3.26
CA CYS A 398 1.41 7.52 1.94
C CYS A 398 1.97 6.55 0.90
N LEU A 399 1.13 5.65 0.41
CA LEU A 399 1.57 4.54 -0.43
C LEU A 399 0.73 4.45 -1.70
N GLY A 400 1.37 4.64 -2.84
CA GLY A 400 0.83 4.31 -4.16
C GLY A 400 1.28 2.91 -4.58
N LEU A 401 0.36 2.09 -5.06
CA LEU A 401 0.65 0.78 -5.64
C LEU A 401 0.47 0.82 -7.15
N LEU A 402 1.44 0.30 -7.88
CA LEU A 402 1.40 0.18 -9.33
C LEU A 402 1.43 -1.30 -9.72
N ILE A 403 0.39 -1.77 -10.39
CA ILE A 403 0.38 -3.10 -10.99
C ILE A 403 0.91 -2.95 -12.41
N LEU A 404 2.13 -3.43 -12.64
CA LEU A 404 2.85 -3.15 -13.89
C LEU A 404 3.57 -4.39 -14.46
N SER A 405 3.82 -4.34 -15.77
CA SER A 405 4.63 -5.32 -16.50
C SER A 405 5.90 -4.63 -16.99
N PRO A 406 7.09 -5.00 -16.49
CA PRO A 406 8.36 -4.52 -17.02
C PRO A 406 8.57 -5.06 -18.44
N GLU A 407 9.06 -4.21 -19.37
CA GLU A 407 9.47 -4.69 -20.69
C GLU A 407 10.78 -5.51 -20.60
N GLY A 408 10.88 -6.55 -21.42
CA GLY A 408 12.06 -7.40 -21.48
C GLY A 408 12.16 -8.48 -20.39
N ARG A 409 11.34 -8.48 -19.36
CA ARG A 409 11.21 -9.63 -18.45
C ARG A 409 10.38 -10.71 -19.13
N ARG A 410 11.02 -11.82 -19.48
CA ARG A 410 10.29 -13.07 -19.74
C ARG A 410 9.75 -13.55 -18.39
N ALA A 411 8.54 -14.09 -18.40
CA ALA A 411 8.05 -14.84 -17.26
C ALA A 411 8.98 -16.05 -17.09
N GLY A 412 10.00 -15.95 -16.26
CA GLY A 412 10.97 -17.01 -15.95
C GLY A 412 10.31 -18.19 -15.28
#